data_7ba321e083a1afb9eedb10b56177334a
#
_entry.id   7ba321e083a1afb9eedb10b56177334a
#
_cell.length_a   1.000
_cell.length_b   1.000
_cell.length_c   1.000
_cell.angle_alpha   90.00
_cell.angle_beta   90.00
_cell.angle_gamma   90.00
#
_symmetry.space_group_name_H-M   'P 1'
#
loop_
_entity.id
_entity.type
_entity.pdbx_description
1 polymer ?
#
loop_
_entity_poly.entity_id
_entity_poly.type
_entity_poly.pdbx_seq_one_letter_code
_entity_poly.pdbx_strand_id
1 'polypeptide(L)'
;LHVVSSDLKSFHKVWDVPYYPNSLVIPETSFSNKWENSIFVGYCKGTESRGGVYEYPLNEERIEFEITNSDSDLLTVDHSKYQIANNFVCVSDMEINQNGEIFVVDHVSNGAIYKIVPKL
;
A
#
# COMPACT_ATOMS: atom_id res chain seq x y z
N LEU A 1 -3.88 -8.63 4.50
CA LEU A 1 -2.66 -8.40 5.27
C LEU A 1 -2.64 -9.29 6.51
N HIS A 2 -1.55 -9.99 6.73
CA HIS A 2 -1.38 -10.93 7.82
C HIS A 2 -0.16 -10.60 8.65
N VAL A 3 -0.23 -10.84 9.95
CA VAL A 3 0.90 -10.72 10.86
C VAL A 3 1.32 -12.12 11.28
N VAL A 4 2.57 -12.48 11.01
CA VAL A 4 3.15 -13.76 11.43
C VAL A 4 3.76 -13.57 12.81
N SER A 5 3.43 -14.44 13.76
CA SER A 5 3.97 -14.33 15.10
C SER A 5 5.47 -14.60 15.14
N SER A 6 6.17 -14.06 16.14
CA SER A 6 7.62 -14.16 16.26
C SER A 6 8.12 -15.59 16.43
N ASP A 7 7.30 -16.51 16.89
CA ASP A 7 7.62 -17.94 17.01
C ASP A 7 7.23 -18.76 15.78
N LEU A 8 6.72 -18.10 14.74
CA LEU A 8 6.31 -18.70 13.47
C LEU A 8 5.22 -19.77 13.59
N LYS A 9 4.48 -19.80 14.68
CA LYS A 9 3.41 -20.78 14.90
C LYS A 9 2.05 -20.33 14.43
N SER A 10 1.86 -19.04 14.25
CA SER A 10 0.58 -18.47 13.83
C SER A 10 0.78 -17.19 13.04
N PHE A 11 -0.26 -16.78 12.35
CA PHE A 11 -0.33 -15.49 11.70
C PHE A 11 -1.74 -14.90 11.91
N HIS A 12 -1.84 -13.60 11.83
CA HIS A 12 -3.10 -12.90 11.96
C HIS A 12 -3.38 -12.11 10.70
N LYS A 13 -4.61 -12.22 10.20
CA LYS A 13 -5.09 -11.37 9.15
C LYS A 13 -5.41 -10.00 9.77
N VAL A 14 -4.81 -8.97 9.23
CA VAL A 14 -5.08 -7.60 9.66
C VAL A 14 -6.23 -7.00 8.87
N TRP A 15 -6.20 -7.15 7.53
CA TRP A 15 -7.22 -6.59 6.65
C TRP A 15 -7.42 -7.45 5.41
N ASP A 16 -8.66 -7.55 4.97
CA ASP A 16 -8.97 -7.99 3.61
C ASP A 16 -8.91 -6.78 2.68
N VAL A 17 -8.24 -6.93 1.55
CA VAL A 17 -8.17 -5.91 0.52
C VAL A 17 -8.81 -6.41 -0.77
N PRO A 18 -9.55 -5.58 -1.51
CA PRO A 18 -10.49 -6.06 -2.53
C PRO A 18 -9.86 -6.38 -3.87
N TYR A 19 -8.69 -5.87 -4.15
CA TYR A 19 -8.09 -6.00 -5.49
C TYR A 19 -7.00 -7.07 -5.48
N TYR A 20 -6.12 -7.02 -6.44
CA TYR A 20 -4.98 -7.92 -6.51
C TYR A 20 -3.74 -7.24 -5.90
N PRO A 21 -3.58 -7.30 -4.58
CA PRO A 21 -2.40 -6.71 -3.94
C PRO A 21 -1.16 -7.50 -4.35
N ASN A 22 -0.12 -6.79 -4.73
CA ASN A 22 1.08 -7.43 -5.21
C ASN A 22 2.35 -6.93 -4.54
N SER A 23 2.31 -5.75 -3.96
CA SER A 23 3.46 -5.17 -3.27
C SER A 23 3.00 -4.27 -2.14
N LEU A 24 3.86 -4.08 -1.16
CA LEU A 24 3.61 -3.12 -0.10
C LEU A 24 4.93 -2.54 0.40
N VAL A 25 4.86 -1.33 0.93
CA VAL A 25 5.97 -0.71 1.65
C VAL A 25 5.45 0.14 2.80
N ILE A 26 6.13 0.05 3.93
CA ILE A 26 5.86 0.88 5.11
C ILE A 26 7.07 1.79 5.28
N PRO A 27 6.92 3.12 5.10
CA PRO A 27 8.03 4.04 5.28
C PRO A 27 8.57 4.01 6.71
N GLU A 28 9.87 4.15 6.85
CA GLU A 28 10.44 4.45 8.16
C GLU A 28 10.03 5.87 8.58
N THR A 29 9.76 6.05 9.85
CA THR A 29 9.34 7.37 10.38
C THR A 29 10.37 8.47 10.17
N SER A 30 11.65 8.08 10.00
CA SER A 30 12.74 9.03 9.75
C SER A 30 12.79 9.55 8.30
N PHE A 31 12.07 8.90 7.37
CA PHE A 31 12.22 9.23 5.95
C PHE A 31 11.44 10.47 5.54
N SER A 32 10.22 10.63 6.02
CA SER A 32 9.40 11.76 5.63
C SER A 32 8.22 11.93 6.58
N ASN A 33 8.02 13.15 7.07
CA ASN A 33 6.83 13.47 7.85
C ASN A 33 5.54 13.34 7.03
N LYS A 34 5.65 13.41 5.70
CA LYS A 34 4.52 13.28 4.79
C LYS A 34 3.89 11.89 4.84
N TRP A 35 4.72 10.88 5.02
CA TRP A 35 4.28 9.49 4.97
C TRP A 35 4.28 8.82 6.33
N GLU A 36 4.38 9.61 7.40
CA GLU A 36 4.35 9.07 8.75
C GLU A 36 3.04 8.31 8.98
N ASN A 37 3.17 7.12 9.55
CA ASN A 37 2.04 6.23 9.85
C ASN A 37 1.20 5.84 8.62
N SER A 38 1.86 5.62 7.50
CA SER A 38 1.21 5.12 6.29
C SER A 38 1.76 3.78 5.87
N ILE A 39 0.93 2.98 5.22
CA ILE A 39 1.34 1.82 4.45
C ILE A 39 0.90 2.03 3.00
N PHE A 40 1.78 1.73 2.07
CA PHE A 40 1.46 1.80 0.64
C PHE A 40 1.26 0.38 0.12
N VAL A 41 0.17 0.18 -0.60
CA VAL A 41 -0.14 -1.11 -1.23
C VAL A 41 -0.25 -0.88 -2.73
N GLY A 42 0.48 -1.69 -3.48
CA GLY A 42 0.43 -1.70 -4.92
C GLY A 42 -0.47 -2.81 -5.43
N TYR A 43 -1.37 -2.48 -6.33
CA TYR A 43 -2.34 -3.41 -6.90
C TYR A 43 -2.11 -3.62 -8.38
N CYS A 44 -2.37 -4.84 -8.84
CA CYS A 44 -2.50 -5.14 -10.25
C CYS A 44 -3.89 -4.77 -10.75
N LYS A 45 -3.99 -4.47 -12.04
CA LYS A 45 -5.20 -3.95 -12.67
C LYS A 45 -6.40 -4.89 -12.60
N GLY A 46 -6.34 -6.11 -12.56
CA GLY A 46 -7.51 -6.99 -12.56
C GLY A 46 -8.57 -6.62 -13.58
N THR A 47 -9.77 -7.17 -13.43
CA THR A 47 -10.90 -6.91 -14.34
C THR A 47 -11.54 -5.54 -14.16
N GLU A 48 -11.31 -4.88 -13.04
CA GLU A 48 -11.95 -3.59 -12.71
C GLU A 48 -11.06 -2.36 -12.99
N SER A 49 -9.93 -2.54 -13.63
CA SER A 49 -9.02 -1.44 -14.01
C SER A 49 -8.55 -0.57 -12.85
N ARG A 50 -8.35 -1.16 -11.69
CA ARG A 50 -7.99 -0.44 -10.46
C ARG A 50 -6.54 -0.60 -10.04
N GLY A 51 -5.67 -0.93 -10.97
CA GLY A 51 -4.23 -0.98 -10.73
C GLY A 51 -3.70 0.38 -10.29
N GLY A 52 -2.84 0.38 -9.28
CA GLY A 52 -2.27 1.62 -8.77
C GLY A 52 -1.68 1.47 -7.39
N VAL A 53 -1.33 2.60 -6.81
CA VAL A 53 -0.78 2.69 -5.47
C VAL A 53 -1.78 3.39 -4.55
N TYR A 54 -2.00 2.78 -3.41
CA TYR A 54 -2.94 3.25 -2.39
C TYR A 54 -2.19 3.47 -1.09
N GLU A 55 -2.47 4.59 -0.44
CA GLU A 55 -1.93 4.94 0.87
C GLU A 55 -3.01 4.73 1.92
N TYR A 56 -2.75 3.83 2.85
CA TYR A 56 -3.66 3.60 3.97
C TYR A 56 -3.03 4.10 5.26
N PRO A 57 -3.82 4.76 6.13
CA PRO A 57 -3.31 5.18 7.43
C PRO A 57 -3.12 3.98 8.35
N LEU A 58 -2.02 3.98 9.08
CA LEU A 58 -1.74 3.04 10.17
C LEU A 58 -2.07 3.70 11.50
N ASN A 59 -2.39 2.87 12.51
CA ASN A 59 -2.52 3.34 13.87
C ASN A 59 -1.15 3.81 14.43
N GLU A 60 -1.13 4.42 15.60
CA GLU A 60 0.10 4.93 16.21
C GLU A 60 1.16 3.85 16.40
N GLU A 61 0.75 2.64 16.67
CA GLU A 61 1.65 1.49 16.86
C GLU A 61 2.15 0.90 15.53
N ARG A 62 1.56 1.34 14.42
CA ARG A 62 1.92 0.93 13.05
C ARG A 62 1.73 -0.56 12.80
N ILE A 63 0.75 -1.17 13.42
CA ILE A 63 0.45 -2.60 13.30
C ILE A 63 -0.90 -2.89 12.64
N GLU A 64 -1.77 -1.89 12.54
CA GLU A 64 -3.09 -2.03 11.95
C GLU A 64 -3.46 -0.78 11.15
N PHE A 65 -4.35 -0.95 10.18
CA PHE A 65 -4.92 0.19 9.47
C PHE A 65 -5.82 1.00 10.40
N GLU A 66 -5.62 2.31 10.42
CA GLU A 66 -6.50 3.22 11.13
C GLU A 66 -7.64 3.67 10.22
N ILE A 67 -8.64 2.80 10.07
CA ILE A 67 -9.83 3.08 9.28
C ILE A 67 -11.02 3.01 10.23
N THR A 68 -11.81 4.07 10.25
CA THR A 68 -12.93 4.24 11.19
C THR A 68 -14.15 3.37 10.87
N ASN A 69 -13.97 2.32 10.14
CA ASN A 69 -15.01 1.37 9.81
C ASN A 69 -14.98 0.23 10.83
N SER A 70 -16.15 -0.13 11.37
CA SER A 70 -16.28 -1.18 12.38
C SER A 70 -15.94 -2.58 11.88
N ASP A 71 -15.82 -2.76 10.57
CA ASP A 71 -15.77 -4.10 9.98
C ASP A 71 -14.37 -4.57 9.64
N SER A 72 -13.30 -3.99 10.01
CA SER A 72 -11.93 -4.47 9.71
C SER A 72 -11.75 -4.98 8.27
N ASP A 73 -12.52 -4.45 7.33
CA ASP A 73 -12.61 -4.97 5.98
C ASP A 73 -12.66 -3.84 4.98
N LEU A 74 -11.60 -3.70 4.21
CA LEU A 74 -11.51 -2.68 3.17
C LEU A 74 -12.49 -2.91 2.00
N LEU A 75 -13.12 -4.09 1.93
CA LEU A 75 -14.11 -4.36 0.88
C LEU A 75 -15.32 -3.44 0.95
N THR A 76 -15.65 -2.94 2.13
CA THR A 76 -16.81 -2.07 2.36
C THR A 76 -16.47 -0.59 2.36
N VAL A 77 -15.20 -0.23 2.21
CA VAL A 77 -14.72 1.15 2.25
C VAL A 77 -14.59 1.70 0.83
N ASP A 78 -14.86 2.99 0.65
CA ASP A 78 -14.55 3.66 -0.61
C ASP A 78 -13.03 3.77 -0.79
N HIS A 79 -12.49 2.91 -1.61
CA HIS A 79 -11.06 2.85 -1.87
C HIS A 79 -10.50 4.05 -2.61
N SER A 80 -11.32 4.72 -3.41
CA SER A 80 -10.83 5.78 -4.29
C SER A 80 -10.14 6.91 -3.52
N LYS A 81 -10.57 7.14 -2.29
CA LYS A 81 -9.99 8.20 -1.45
C LYS A 81 -8.57 7.88 -0.97
N TYR A 82 -8.15 6.62 -1.04
CA TYR A 82 -6.81 6.20 -0.64
C TYR A 82 -5.86 6.11 -1.82
N GLN A 83 -6.35 6.20 -3.05
CA GLN A 83 -5.51 6.07 -4.23
C GLN A 83 -4.64 7.31 -4.44
N ILE A 84 -3.33 7.14 -4.48
CA ILE A 84 -2.39 8.22 -4.73
C ILE A 84 -1.81 8.21 -6.15
N ALA A 85 -1.86 7.08 -6.82
CA ALA A 85 -1.41 6.96 -8.22
C ALA A 85 -2.21 5.88 -8.93
N ASN A 86 -2.57 6.15 -10.17
CA ASN A 86 -3.40 5.26 -11.00
C ASN A 86 -2.74 4.95 -12.35
N ASN A 87 -3.46 4.21 -13.19
CA ASN A 87 -3.02 3.84 -14.55
C ASN A 87 -1.84 2.88 -14.61
N PHE A 88 -1.54 2.19 -13.51
CA PHE A 88 -0.59 1.09 -13.54
C PHE A 88 -1.30 -0.20 -13.96
N VAL A 89 -0.59 -1.05 -14.70
CA VAL A 89 -1.10 -2.37 -15.04
C VAL A 89 -0.93 -3.32 -13.86
N CYS A 90 0.27 -3.36 -13.28
CA CYS A 90 0.52 -4.17 -12.11
C CYS A 90 1.73 -3.61 -11.36
N VAL A 91 1.50 -3.08 -10.17
CA VAL A 91 2.57 -2.62 -9.30
C VAL A 91 3.24 -3.84 -8.68
N SER A 92 4.31 -4.29 -9.29
CA SER A 92 4.97 -5.54 -8.91
C SER A 92 5.98 -5.38 -7.78
N ASP A 93 6.49 -4.17 -7.57
CA ASP A 93 7.39 -3.88 -6.48
C ASP A 93 7.39 -2.38 -6.18
N MET A 94 7.70 -2.03 -4.94
CA MET A 94 7.83 -0.65 -4.48
C MET A 94 8.94 -0.52 -3.46
N GLU A 95 9.66 0.60 -3.54
CA GLU A 95 10.64 0.99 -2.55
C GLU A 95 10.49 2.48 -2.23
N ILE A 96 10.86 2.88 -1.03
CA ILE A 96 10.86 4.28 -0.63
C ILE A 96 12.26 4.69 -0.21
N ASN A 97 12.72 5.86 -0.69
CA ASN A 97 14.02 6.37 -0.32
C ASN A 97 13.93 7.34 0.88
N GLN A 98 15.09 7.81 1.32
CA GLN A 98 15.19 8.70 2.49
C GLN A 98 14.45 10.04 2.32
N ASN A 99 14.19 10.45 1.08
CA ASN A 99 13.46 11.68 0.79
C ASN A 99 11.93 11.48 0.76
N GLY A 100 11.47 10.27 1.02
CA GLY A 100 10.04 9.93 0.94
C GLY A 100 9.53 9.75 -0.49
N GLU A 101 10.42 9.59 -1.47
CA GLU A 101 10.05 9.29 -2.85
C GLU A 101 9.81 7.80 -3.00
N ILE A 102 8.70 7.42 -3.61
CA ILE A 102 8.33 6.02 -3.81
C ILE A 102 8.68 5.63 -5.24
N PHE A 103 9.53 4.63 -5.38
CA PHE A 103 9.83 4.02 -6.68
C PHE A 103 8.90 2.83 -6.89
N VAL A 104 8.29 2.77 -8.05
CA VAL A 104 7.27 1.78 -8.39
C VAL A 104 7.67 1.07 -9.66
N VAL A 105 7.70 -0.26 -9.63
CA VAL A 105 7.90 -1.07 -10.82
C VAL A 105 6.52 -1.48 -11.35
N ASP A 106 6.21 -1.08 -12.59
CA ASP A 106 4.98 -1.47 -13.25
C ASP A 106 5.26 -2.63 -14.22
N HIS A 107 4.61 -3.75 -14.00
CA HIS A 107 4.74 -4.92 -14.84
C HIS A 107 3.89 -4.76 -16.11
N VAL A 108 4.48 -4.17 -17.13
CA VAL A 108 3.91 -4.01 -18.47
C VAL A 108 4.82 -4.67 -19.50
N SER A 109 4.37 -4.76 -20.75
CA SER A 109 5.10 -5.47 -21.81
C SER A 109 6.57 -5.07 -21.93
N ASN A 110 6.90 -3.81 -21.72
CA ASN A 110 8.26 -3.28 -21.80
C ASN A 110 8.85 -2.96 -20.43
N GLY A 111 8.06 -3.13 -19.37
CA GLY A 111 8.45 -2.72 -18.02
C GLY A 111 8.62 -1.21 -17.87
N ALA A 112 8.35 -0.70 -16.73
CA ALA A 112 8.57 0.72 -16.43
C ALA A 112 8.84 0.92 -14.94
N ILE A 113 9.69 1.89 -14.63
CA ILE A 113 9.92 2.35 -13.25
C ILE A 113 9.48 3.79 -13.18
N TYR A 114 8.61 4.08 -12.23
CA TYR A 114 8.09 5.41 -11.95
C TYR A 114 8.52 5.88 -10.58
N LYS A 115 8.52 7.17 -10.40
CA LYS A 115 8.79 7.79 -9.10
C LYS A 115 7.60 8.65 -8.69
N ILE A 116 7.06 8.36 -7.51
CA ILE A 116 6.02 9.19 -6.89
C ILE A 116 6.71 10.10 -5.90
N VAL A 117 6.52 11.40 -6.05
CA VAL A 117 7.16 12.41 -5.22
C VAL A 117 6.11 13.08 -4.35
N PRO A 118 6.32 13.18 -3.03
CA PRO A 118 5.39 13.91 -2.17
C PRO A 118 5.28 15.36 -2.60
N LYS A 119 4.07 15.89 -2.64
CA LYS A 119 3.87 17.34 -2.78
C LYS A 119 4.09 18.00 -1.43
N LEU A 120 4.92 18.99 -1.46
CA LEU A 120 5.17 19.83 -0.29
C LEU A 120 4.03 20.83 -0.06
#